data_a9df037a2f3044777bae23eed3ef3af3
#
_entry.id   a9df037a2f3044777bae23eed3ef3af3
#
_cell.length_a   1.000
_cell.length_b   1.000
_cell.length_c   1.000
_cell.angle_alpha   90.00
_cell.angle_beta   90.00
_cell.angle_gamma   90.00
#
_symmetry.space_group_name_H-M   'P 1'
#
loop_
_entity.id
_entity.type
_entity.pdbx_description
1 polymer ?
#
loop_
_entity_poly.entity_id
_entity_poly.type
_entity_poly.pdbx_seq_one_letter_code
_entity_poly.pdbx_strand_id
1 'polypeptide(L)'
;LSGWQWVFILVGLPGLLIAVLTSLIREPDRIIIQEESSLLGSNSVPIQEVKSFFIKNLDFYLPHHLAVGCSNLALVGINSWVAVYFMRIHGWSISESGFNIGISLILGGSLGLIVGGWLSDKFSFYFAGGKAIFCLICALLAIPFSVLFASEENAFNALVFFGLSYSFMVAPIAPAAAMMQEITPNRMRGTLSAFYLLVI
;
A
#
# COMPACT_ATOMS: atom_id res chain seq x y z
N LEU A 1 -20.96 -28.01 8.35
CA LEU A 1 -20.31 -26.89 7.67
C LEU A 1 -19.36 -27.45 6.61
N SER A 2 -19.43 -26.91 5.38
CA SER A 2 -18.48 -27.25 4.31
C SER A 2 -17.12 -26.58 4.56
N GLY A 3 -16.02 -27.12 3.98
CA GLY A 3 -14.65 -26.63 4.24
C GLY A 3 -14.47 -25.13 4.03
N TRP A 4 -15.10 -24.55 3.00
CA TRP A 4 -15.02 -23.10 2.73
C TRP A 4 -15.69 -22.23 3.82
N GLN A 5 -16.74 -22.72 4.47
CA GLN A 5 -17.41 -22.02 5.56
C GLN A 5 -16.51 -21.90 6.79
N TRP A 6 -15.71 -22.93 7.09
CA TRP A 6 -14.72 -22.88 8.15
C TRP A 6 -13.64 -21.84 7.91
N VAL A 7 -13.20 -21.65 6.66
CA VAL A 7 -12.21 -20.62 6.32
C VAL A 7 -12.75 -19.23 6.66
N PHE A 8 -14.00 -18.91 6.30
CA PHE A 8 -14.60 -17.62 6.63
C PHE A 8 -14.74 -17.39 8.14
N ILE A 9 -15.13 -18.43 8.89
CA ILE A 9 -15.23 -18.34 10.35
C ILE A 9 -13.86 -18.11 10.97
N LEU A 10 -12.83 -18.87 10.57
CA LEU A 10 -11.48 -18.74 11.11
C LEU A 10 -10.84 -17.38 10.79
N VAL A 11 -11.07 -16.85 9.58
CA VAL A 11 -10.54 -15.55 9.18
C VAL A 11 -11.34 -14.40 9.81
N GLY A 12 -12.65 -14.57 10.02
CA GLY A 12 -13.50 -13.54 10.62
C GLY A 12 -13.37 -13.41 12.14
N LEU A 13 -13.01 -14.52 12.82
CA LEU A 13 -12.94 -14.55 14.29
C LEU A 13 -11.91 -13.57 14.87
N PRO A 14 -10.67 -13.43 14.32
CA PRO A 14 -9.73 -12.39 14.74
C PRO A 14 -10.29 -10.98 14.57
N GLY A 15 -11.12 -10.73 13.56
CA GLY A 15 -11.77 -9.43 13.34
C GLY A 15 -12.72 -9.05 14.47
N LEU A 16 -13.47 -10.01 15.03
CA LEU A 16 -14.32 -9.78 16.21
C LEU A 16 -13.49 -9.42 17.44
N LEU A 17 -12.36 -10.11 17.64
CA LEU A 17 -11.44 -9.80 18.75
C LEU A 17 -10.88 -8.37 18.61
N ILE A 18 -10.47 -7.96 17.41
CA ILE A 18 -10.02 -6.59 17.14
C ILE A 18 -11.15 -5.59 17.39
N ALA A 19 -12.38 -5.88 16.96
CA ALA A 19 -13.53 -5.01 17.20
C ALA A 19 -13.79 -4.79 18.69
N VAL A 20 -13.70 -5.86 19.52
CA VAL A 20 -13.79 -5.75 20.98
C VAL A 20 -12.64 -4.91 21.55
N LEU A 21 -11.41 -5.16 21.13
CA LEU A 21 -10.25 -4.38 21.57
C LEU A 21 -10.38 -2.90 21.18
N THR A 22 -10.86 -2.62 19.98
CA THR A 22 -11.07 -1.25 19.50
C THR A 22 -12.15 -0.53 20.29
N SER A 23 -13.21 -1.23 20.73
CA SER A 23 -14.27 -0.65 21.55
C SER A 23 -13.79 -0.20 22.94
N LEU A 24 -12.66 -0.74 23.42
CA LEU A 24 -12.03 -0.36 24.68
C LEU A 24 -11.12 0.88 24.55
N ILE A 25 -10.82 1.32 23.34
CA ILE A 25 -9.98 2.50 23.09
C ILE A 25 -10.82 3.75 23.37
N ARG A 26 -10.36 4.56 24.33
CA ARG A 26 -10.95 5.87 24.58
C ARG A 26 -10.52 6.85 23.51
N GLU A 27 -11.47 7.47 22.83
CA GLU A 27 -11.17 8.49 21.83
C GLU A 27 -10.45 9.68 22.51
N PRO A 28 -9.23 10.04 22.07
CA PRO A 28 -8.53 11.19 22.62
C PRO A 28 -9.24 12.49 22.20
N ASP A 29 -9.19 13.51 23.06
CA ASP A 29 -9.72 14.82 22.74
C ASP A 29 -9.04 15.38 21.48
N ARG A 30 -9.83 15.88 20.54
CA ARG A 30 -9.29 16.48 19.33
C ARG A 30 -8.57 17.76 19.67
N ILE A 31 -7.28 17.84 19.37
CA ILE A 31 -6.51 19.08 19.46
C ILE A 31 -6.99 20.00 18.33
N ILE A 32 -7.93 20.89 18.64
CA ILE A 32 -8.38 21.93 17.72
C ILE A 32 -7.38 23.06 17.83
N ILE A 33 -6.55 23.25 16.80
CA ILE A 33 -5.65 24.40 16.71
C ILE A 33 -6.55 25.64 16.59
N GLN A 34 -6.41 26.58 17.53
CA GLN A 34 -7.31 27.74 17.71
C GLN A 34 -7.52 28.60 16.42
N GLU A 35 -6.59 28.59 15.50
CA GLU A 35 -6.75 29.25 14.19
C GLU A 35 -7.81 28.57 13.30
N GLU A 36 -8.00 27.26 13.44
CA GLU A 36 -9.06 26.55 12.70
C GLU A 36 -10.43 26.68 13.37
N SER A 37 -10.51 26.94 14.67
CA SER A 37 -11.79 27.02 15.40
C SER A 37 -12.65 28.23 15.01
N SER A 38 -12.07 29.33 14.57
CA SER A 38 -12.80 30.49 14.04
C SER A 38 -13.40 30.28 12.65
N LEU A 39 -12.90 29.29 11.92
CA LEU A 39 -13.36 28.87 10.58
C LEU A 39 -14.28 27.64 10.64
N LEU A 40 -14.38 26.97 11.78
CA LEU A 40 -15.21 25.79 12.04
C LEU A 40 -16.68 26.12 12.34
N GLY A 41 -17.21 27.19 11.76
CA GLY A 41 -18.64 27.26 11.45
C GLY A 41 -18.97 26.13 10.48
N SER A 42 -19.16 24.93 11.03
CA SER A 42 -19.99 23.83 10.51
C SER A 42 -19.94 23.51 9.00
N ASN A 43 -18.92 23.55 8.22
CA ASN A 43 -19.12 23.09 6.85
C ASN A 43 -17.90 22.39 6.24
N SER A 44 -18.19 21.24 5.62
CA SER A 44 -17.34 20.57 4.63
C SER A 44 -16.71 21.59 3.67
N VAL A 45 -15.40 21.45 3.43
CA VAL A 45 -14.71 22.33 2.48
C VAL A 45 -15.45 22.27 1.13
N PRO A 46 -15.81 23.43 0.53
CA PRO A 46 -16.47 23.44 -0.77
C PRO A 46 -15.65 22.68 -1.81
N ILE A 47 -16.30 21.86 -2.60
CA ILE A 47 -15.61 21.03 -3.63
C ILE A 47 -14.84 21.89 -4.63
N GLN A 48 -15.27 23.13 -4.87
CA GLN A 48 -14.59 24.10 -5.73
C GLN A 48 -13.22 24.48 -5.16
N GLU A 49 -13.11 24.63 -3.84
CA GLU A 49 -11.85 24.95 -3.16
C GLU A 49 -10.88 23.78 -3.25
N VAL A 50 -11.36 22.53 -3.05
CA VAL A 50 -10.57 21.32 -3.22
C VAL A 50 -10.08 21.17 -4.64
N LYS A 51 -10.97 21.39 -5.63
CA LYS A 51 -10.62 21.34 -7.06
C LYS A 51 -9.58 22.40 -7.42
N SER A 52 -9.74 23.62 -6.93
CA SER A 52 -8.78 24.71 -7.16
C SER A 52 -7.40 24.39 -6.56
N PHE A 53 -7.38 23.87 -5.35
CA PHE A 53 -6.15 23.42 -4.69
C PHE A 53 -5.47 22.29 -5.47
N PHE A 54 -6.22 21.29 -5.91
CA PHE A 54 -5.71 20.16 -6.70
C PHE A 54 -5.11 20.62 -8.03
N ILE A 55 -5.81 21.51 -8.76
CA ILE A 55 -5.33 22.05 -10.03
C ILE A 55 -4.08 22.91 -9.84
N LYS A 56 -4.03 23.71 -8.77
CA LYS A 56 -2.85 24.55 -8.47
C LYS A 56 -1.59 23.74 -8.19
N ASN A 57 -1.74 22.53 -7.64
CA ASN A 57 -0.63 21.63 -7.30
C ASN A 57 -0.60 20.40 -8.22
N LEU A 58 -1.04 20.54 -9.46
CA LEU A 58 -1.15 19.42 -10.41
C LEU A 58 0.23 18.84 -10.79
N ASP A 59 1.26 19.65 -10.74
CA ASP A 59 2.68 19.27 -10.90
C ASP A 59 3.13 18.19 -9.92
N PHE A 60 2.55 18.16 -8.71
CA PHE A 60 2.74 17.08 -7.74
C PHE A 60 1.69 15.98 -7.90
N TYR A 61 0.39 16.32 -7.89
CA TYR A 61 -0.66 15.31 -7.82
C TYR A 61 -0.73 14.41 -9.05
N LEU A 62 -0.52 14.94 -10.25
CA LEU A 62 -0.62 14.16 -11.47
C LEU A 62 0.46 13.07 -11.57
N PRO A 63 1.76 13.37 -11.49
CA PRO A 63 2.79 12.33 -11.54
C PRO A 63 2.72 11.38 -10.35
N HIS A 64 2.37 11.88 -9.14
CA HIS A 64 2.20 11.03 -7.96
C HIS A 64 1.08 10.00 -8.15
N HIS A 65 -0.12 10.42 -8.57
CA HIS A 65 -1.25 9.49 -8.78
C HIS A 65 -1.00 8.53 -9.94
N LEU A 66 -0.37 8.97 -11.02
CA LEU A 66 0.03 8.09 -12.13
C LEU A 66 1.03 7.05 -11.68
N ALA A 67 2.06 7.44 -10.93
CA ALA A 67 3.07 6.50 -10.41
C ALA A 67 2.45 5.46 -9.48
N VAL A 68 1.60 5.89 -8.54
CA VAL A 68 0.91 5.00 -7.61
C VAL A 68 -0.07 4.08 -8.34
N GLY A 69 -0.86 4.60 -9.26
CA GLY A 69 -1.79 3.82 -10.07
C GLY A 69 -1.09 2.75 -10.92
N CYS A 70 0.00 3.10 -11.61
CA CYS A 70 0.80 2.15 -12.36
C CYS A 70 1.43 1.08 -11.46
N SER A 71 1.96 1.48 -10.30
CA SER A 71 2.54 0.54 -9.33
C SER A 71 1.49 -0.42 -8.78
N ASN A 72 0.30 0.08 -8.46
CA ASN A 72 -0.79 -0.76 -7.98
C ASN A 72 -1.32 -1.70 -9.07
N LEU A 73 -1.42 -1.24 -10.32
CA LEU A 73 -1.78 -2.09 -11.46
C LEU A 73 -0.80 -3.26 -11.60
N ALA A 74 0.50 -3.01 -11.49
CA ALA A 74 1.52 -4.04 -11.53
C ALA A 74 1.37 -5.02 -10.35
N LEU A 75 1.18 -4.51 -9.12
CA LEU A 75 1.00 -5.30 -7.90
C LEU A 75 -0.23 -6.22 -7.99
N VAL A 76 -1.39 -5.67 -8.37
CA VAL A 76 -2.64 -6.44 -8.54
C VAL A 76 -2.51 -7.43 -9.68
N GLY A 77 -1.89 -7.04 -10.80
CA GLY A 77 -1.64 -7.91 -11.94
C GLY A 77 -0.82 -9.15 -11.55
N ILE A 78 0.32 -8.96 -10.89
CA ILE A 78 1.16 -10.08 -10.43
C ILE A 78 0.39 -10.95 -9.44
N ASN A 79 -0.26 -10.37 -8.43
CA ASN A 79 -1.01 -11.14 -7.43
C ASN A 79 -2.15 -11.97 -8.06
N SER A 80 -2.79 -11.48 -9.10
CA SER A 80 -3.86 -12.21 -9.79
C SER A 80 -3.38 -13.44 -10.56
N TRP A 81 -2.13 -13.42 -11.04
CA TRP A 81 -1.62 -14.46 -11.91
C TRP A 81 -0.55 -15.35 -11.29
N VAL A 82 0.05 -14.97 -10.16
CA VAL A 82 1.17 -15.71 -9.54
C VAL A 82 0.82 -17.16 -9.21
N ALA A 83 -0.37 -17.44 -8.70
CA ALA A 83 -0.78 -18.81 -8.41
C ALA A 83 -0.91 -19.66 -9.69
N VAL A 84 -1.49 -19.08 -10.74
CA VAL A 84 -1.62 -19.73 -12.06
C VAL A 84 -0.23 -19.96 -12.68
N TYR A 85 0.70 -19.04 -12.52
CA TYR A 85 2.09 -19.17 -12.95
C TYR A 85 2.76 -20.40 -12.30
N PHE A 86 2.75 -20.50 -10.96
CA PHE A 86 3.36 -21.64 -10.27
C PHE A 86 2.70 -22.98 -10.61
N MET A 87 1.39 -23.00 -10.78
CA MET A 87 0.69 -24.23 -11.21
C MET A 87 1.05 -24.65 -12.64
N ARG A 88 1.16 -23.70 -13.59
CA ARG A 88 1.38 -24.03 -15.01
C ARG A 88 2.85 -24.25 -15.34
N ILE A 89 3.75 -23.47 -14.79
CA ILE A 89 5.17 -23.48 -15.14
C ILE A 89 5.94 -24.46 -14.23
N HIS A 90 5.64 -24.46 -12.94
CA HIS A 90 6.36 -25.29 -11.96
C HIS A 90 5.59 -26.54 -11.53
N GLY A 91 4.39 -26.77 -12.07
CA GLY A 91 3.62 -28.00 -11.80
C GLY A 91 3.08 -28.12 -10.36
N TRP A 92 3.01 -27.01 -9.61
CA TRP A 92 2.49 -27.05 -8.25
C TRP A 92 1.00 -27.36 -8.19
N SER A 93 0.58 -28.09 -7.16
CA SER A 93 -0.82 -28.25 -6.82
C SER A 93 -1.42 -26.92 -6.34
N ILE A 94 -2.75 -26.82 -6.33
CA ILE A 94 -3.48 -25.64 -5.80
C ILE A 94 -3.08 -25.37 -4.34
N SER A 95 -2.96 -26.44 -3.53
CA SER A 95 -2.62 -26.34 -2.12
C SER A 95 -1.19 -25.85 -1.89
N GLU A 96 -0.22 -26.39 -2.64
CA GLU A 96 1.18 -25.96 -2.59
C GLU A 96 1.34 -24.50 -3.02
N SER A 97 0.69 -24.13 -4.11
CA SER A 97 0.69 -22.73 -4.60
C SER A 97 0.13 -21.78 -3.54
N GLY A 98 -1.04 -22.09 -2.98
CA GLY A 98 -1.67 -21.25 -1.97
C GLY A 98 -0.82 -21.08 -0.71
N PHE A 99 -0.23 -22.20 -0.20
CA PHE A 99 0.58 -22.17 1.00
C PHE A 99 1.90 -21.41 0.81
N ASN A 100 2.67 -21.77 -0.21
CA ASN A 100 4.00 -21.18 -0.43
C ASN A 100 3.92 -19.70 -0.84
N ILE A 101 2.98 -19.35 -1.72
CA ILE A 101 2.74 -17.96 -2.09
C ILE A 101 2.25 -17.17 -0.87
N GLY A 102 1.33 -17.73 -0.07
CA GLY A 102 0.86 -17.10 1.15
C GLY A 102 2.00 -16.75 2.12
N ILE A 103 2.92 -17.67 2.36
CA ILE A 103 4.12 -17.42 3.17
C ILE A 103 4.97 -16.31 2.55
N SER A 104 5.21 -16.37 1.24
CA SER A 104 6.00 -15.36 0.53
C SER A 104 5.38 -13.97 0.60
N LEU A 105 4.05 -13.87 0.50
CA LEU A 105 3.31 -12.61 0.67
C LEU A 105 3.40 -12.07 2.09
N ILE A 106 3.28 -12.93 3.11
CA ILE A 106 3.41 -12.51 4.51
C ILE A 106 4.82 -12.01 4.79
N LEU A 107 5.84 -12.78 4.44
CA LEU A 107 7.24 -12.40 4.69
C LEU A 107 7.64 -11.19 3.85
N GLY A 108 7.42 -11.24 2.54
CA GLY A 108 7.76 -10.15 1.62
C GLY A 108 6.98 -8.88 1.91
N GLY A 109 5.66 -8.99 2.17
CA GLY A 109 4.81 -7.86 2.51
C GLY A 109 5.20 -7.20 3.83
N SER A 110 5.40 -7.99 4.88
CA SER A 110 5.80 -7.47 6.20
C SER A 110 7.17 -6.80 6.14
N LEU A 111 8.16 -7.44 5.50
CA LEU A 111 9.49 -6.86 5.31
C LEU A 111 9.42 -5.57 4.48
N GLY A 112 8.68 -5.59 3.37
CA GLY A 112 8.51 -4.42 2.51
C GLY A 112 7.90 -3.23 3.26
N LEU A 113 6.83 -3.44 4.00
CA LEU A 113 6.16 -2.37 4.74
C LEU A 113 7.00 -1.84 5.91
N ILE A 114 7.56 -2.73 6.75
CA ILE A 114 8.29 -2.34 7.96
C ILE A 114 9.63 -1.69 7.58
N VAL A 115 10.44 -2.40 6.79
CA VAL A 115 11.75 -1.89 6.36
C VAL A 115 11.58 -0.69 5.43
N GLY A 116 10.57 -0.73 4.56
CA GLY A 116 10.25 0.34 3.63
C GLY A 116 9.86 1.63 4.34
N GLY A 117 9.01 1.57 5.36
CA GLY A 117 8.65 2.73 6.17
C GLY A 117 9.87 3.34 6.85
N TRP A 118 10.63 2.53 7.59
CA TRP A 118 11.84 2.99 8.28
C TRP A 118 12.91 3.57 7.33
N LEU A 119 13.12 2.91 6.18
CA LEU A 119 14.12 3.37 5.21
C LEU A 119 13.68 4.67 4.53
N SER A 120 12.40 4.79 4.19
CA SER A 120 11.81 6.00 3.64
C SER A 120 11.97 7.21 4.58
N ASP A 121 11.79 7.02 5.88
CA ASP A 121 11.99 8.07 6.86
C ASP A 121 13.46 8.50 6.93
N LYS A 122 14.39 7.56 6.87
CA LYS A 122 15.83 7.87 6.75
C LYS A 122 16.15 8.67 5.49
N PHE A 123 15.62 8.27 4.34
CA PHE A 123 15.82 9.01 3.09
C PHE A 123 15.27 10.43 3.19
N SER A 124 14.14 10.64 3.86
CA SER A 124 13.55 11.95 4.09
C SER A 124 14.41 12.83 5.00
N PHE A 125 15.16 12.23 5.92
CA PHE A 125 16.07 12.96 6.79
C PHE A 125 17.30 13.50 6.04
N TYR A 126 17.84 12.73 5.10
CA TYR A 126 19.07 13.08 4.39
C TYR A 126 18.85 13.82 3.08
N PHE A 127 17.70 13.65 2.43
CA PHE A 127 17.45 14.17 1.09
C PHE A 127 16.13 14.94 1.01
N ALA A 128 16.15 16.12 0.40
CA ALA A 128 14.92 16.79 -0.02
C ALA A 128 14.18 15.91 -1.03
N GLY A 129 12.90 15.61 -0.76
CA GLY A 129 12.14 14.65 -1.58
C GLY A 129 12.52 13.18 -1.36
N GLY A 130 13.16 12.84 -0.23
CA GLY A 130 13.69 11.50 0.06
C GLY A 130 12.65 10.38 -0.05
N LYS A 131 11.37 10.62 0.30
CA LYS A 131 10.29 9.63 0.11
C LYS A 131 10.07 9.31 -1.36
N ALA A 132 10.09 10.32 -2.23
CA ALA A 132 9.93 10.11 -3.68
C ALA A 132 11.12 9.34 -4.27
N ILE A 133 12.35 9.69 -3.85
CA ILE A 133 13.57 8.98 -4.23
C ILE A 133 13.51 7.52 -3.78
N PHE A 134 13.08 7.27 -2.55
CA PHE A 134 12.90 5.92 -2.03
C PHE A 134 11.88 5.12 -2.86
N CYS A 135 10.71 5.69 -3.16
CA CYS A 135 9.70 5.06 -4.02
C CYS A 135 10.26 4.71 -5.40
N LEU A 136 11.03 5.62 -6.01
CA LEU A 136 11.69 5.39 -7.30
C LEU A 136 12.68 4.22 -7.23
N ILE A 137 13.53 4.18 -6.20
CA ILE A 137 14.49 3.08 -6.01
C ILE A 137 13.75 1.74 -5.86
N CYS A 138 12.68 1.71 -5.06
CA CYS A 138 11.87 0.49 -4.90
C CYS A 138 11.26 0.04 -6.24
N ALA A 139 10.71 0.96 -7.03
CA ALA A 139 10.15 0.64 -8.33
C ALA A 139 11.23 0.08 -9.29
N LEU A 140 12.42 0.68 -9.31
CA LEU A 140 13.54 0.21 -10.13
C LEU A 140 14.06 -1.16 -9.67
N LEU A 141 14.08 -1.45 -8.37
CA LEU A 141 14.50 -2.74 -7.83
C LEU A 141 13.44 -3.84 -8.04
N ALA A 142 12.16 -3.49 -8.04
CA ALA A 142 11.09 -4.46 -8.32
C ALA A 142 11.21 -5.07 -9.73
N ILE A 143 11.70 -4.30 -10.73
CA ILE A 143 11.81 -4.75 -12.12
C ILE A 143 12.73 -5.98 -12.26
N PRO A 144 14.03 -5.95 -11.87
CA PRO A 144 14.91 -7.09 -12.04
C PRO A 144 14.43 -8.32 -11.29
N PHE A 145 13.90 -8.17 -10.07
CA PHE A 145 13.36 -9.31 -9.32
C PHE A 145 12.09 -9.90 -9.96
N SER A 146 11.25 -9.08 -10.60
CA SER A 146 10.10 -9.56 -11.37
C SER A 146 10.54 -10.34 -12.60
N VAL A 147 11.58 -9.88 -13.29
CA VAL A 147 12.16 -10.58 -14.47
C VAL A 147 12.80 -11.90 -14.04
N LEU A 148 13.60 -11.89 -12.97
CA LEU A 148 14.21 -13.10 -12.42
C LEU A 148 13.15 -14.11 -11.98
N PHE A 149 12.11 -13.68 -11.28
CA PHE A 149 10.96 -14.51 -10.92
C PHE A 149 10.35 -15.20 -12.13
N ALA A 150 10.09 -14.44 -13.20
CA ALA A 150 9.40 -14.96 -14.40
C ALA A 150 10.26 -15.89 -15.26
N SER A 151 11.60 -15.78 -15.19
CA SER A 151 12.56 -16.56 -15.99
C SER A 151 13.22 -17.72 -15.25
N GLU A 152 12.97 -17.87 -13.95
CA GLU A 152 13.62 -18.87 -13.12
C GLU A 152 12.97 -20.26 -13.32
N GLU A 153 13.79 -21.26 -13.56
CA GLU A 153 13.35 -22.67 -13.75
C GLU A 153 13.11 -23.39 -12.42
N ASN A 154 13.85 -23.02 -11.38
CA ASN A 154 13.68 -23.62 -10.05
C ASN A 154 12.55 -22.94 -9.29
N ALA A 155 11.51 -23.70 -8.94
CA ALA A 155 10.32 -23.18 -8.27
C ALA A 155 10.60 -22.45 -6.94
N PHE A 156 11.58 -22.93 -6.15
CA PHE A 156 11.94 -22.30 -4.89
C PHE A 156 12.63 -20.94 -5.11
N ASN A 157 13.58 -20.87 -6.05
CA ASN A 157 14.24 -19.61 -6.40
C ASN A 157 13.24 -18.62 -6.99
N ALA A 158 12.33 -19.07 -7.87
CA ALA A 158 11.25 -18.26 -8.40
C ALA A 158 10.38 -17.67 -7.26
N LEU A 159 10.05 -18.47 -6.25
CA LEU A 159 9.29 -18.01 -5.08
C LEU A 159 10.05 -16.95 -4.27
N VAL A 160 11.37 -17.11 -4.09
CA VAL A 160 12.22 -16.13 -3.40
C VAL A 160 12.27 -14.83 -4.18
N PHE A 161 12.49 -14.88 -5.49
CA PHE A 161 12.49 -13.67 -6.34
C PHE A 161 11.12 -13.00 -6.39
N PHE A 162 10.03 -13.76 -6.40
CA PHE A 162 8.68 -13.24 -6.24
C PHE A 162 8.52 -12.48 -4.92
N GLY A 163 8.93 -13.07 -3.79
CA GLY A 163 8.87 -12.44 -2.47
C GLY A 163 9.67 -11.15 -2.38
N LEU A 164 10.87 -11.11 -2.98
CA LEU A 164 11.70 -9.89 -3.06
C LEU A 164 11.05 -8.82 -3.93
N SER A 165 10.56 -9.20 -5.12
CA SER A 165 9.83 -8.28 -6.00
C SER A 165 8.61 -7.69 -5.29
N TYR A 166 7.82 -8.54 -4.63
CA TYR A 166 6.65 -8.14 -3.86
C TYR A 166 7.01 -7.17 -2.73
N SER A 167 8.12 -7.41 -2.00
CA SER A 167 8.61 -6.52 -0.95
C SER A 167 8.87 -5.11 -1.48
N PHE A 168 9.54 -5.00 -2.62
CA PHE A 168 9.81 -3.70 -3.26
C PHE A 168 8.56 -3.04 -3.83
N MET A 169 7.56 -3.81 -4.25
CA MET A 169 6.27 -3.26 -4.72
C MET A 169 5.41 -2.70 -3.60
N VAL A 170 5.42 -3.31 -2.41
CA VAL A 170 4.61 -2.85 -1.28
C VAL A 170 5.31 -1.79 -0.41
N ALA A 171 6.64 -1.74 -0.41
CA ALA A 171 7.42 -0.78 0.37
C ALA A 171 7.03 0.70 0.13
N PRO A 172 6.70 1.15 -1.10
CA PRO A 172 6.27 2.51 -1.38
C PRO A 172 4.88 2.89 -0.87
N ILE A 173 4.02 1.95 -0.48
CA ILE A 173 2.60 2.21 -0.18
C ILE A 173 2.44 3.28 0.92
N ALA A 174 3.10 3.10 2.05
CA ALA A 174 3.01 4.04 3.16
C ALA A 174 3.69 5.39 2.87
N PRO A 175 4.94 5.44 2.35
CA PRO A 175 5.57 6.70 1.98
C PRO A 175 4.82 7.49 0.90
N ALA A 176 4.22 6.83 -0.08
CA ALA A 176 3.42 7.50 -1.11
C ALA A 176 2.18 8.19 -0.51
N ALA A 177 1.45 7.50 0.35
CA ALA A 177 0.32 8.09 1.06
C ALA A 177 0.76 9.26 1.96
N ALA A 178 1.91 9.12 2.67
CA ALA A 178 2.45 10.17 3.53
C ALA A 178 2.82 11.43 2.74
N MET A 179 3.49 11.30 1.59
CA MET A 179 3.82 12.45 0.73
C MET A 179 2.59 13.26 0.34
N MET A 180 1.50 12.60 -0.03
CA MET A 180 0.25 13.28 -0.37
C MET A 180 -0.32 14.02 0.85
N GLN A 181 -0.30 13.38 2.03
CA GLN A 181 -0.84 13.97 3.25
C GLN A 181 -0.01 15.16 3.76
N GLU A 182 1.31 15.17 3.54
CA GLU A 182 2.19 16.29 3.91
C GLU A 182 1.91 17.57 3.12
N ILE A 183 1.58 17.43 1.83
CA ILE A 183 1.28 18.58 0.96
C ILE A 183 -0.18 19.04 1.13
N THR A 184 -1.05 18.14 1.55
CA THR A 184 -2.50 18.42 1.63
C THR A 184 -2.86 19.13 2.94
N PRO A 185 -3.53 20.29 2.92
CA PRO A 185 -4.06 20.93 4.12
C PRO A 185 -4.99 20.01 4.91
N ASN A 186 -4.94 20.08 6.24
CA ASN A 186 -5.72 19.22 7.13
C ASN A 186 -7.22 19.15 6.77
N ARG A 187 -7.81 20.31 6.42
CA ARG A 187 -9.21 20.44 6.04
C ARG A 187 -9.61 19.64 4.80
N MET A 188 -8.66 19.39 3.88
CA MET A 188 -8.90 18.74 2.59
C MET A 188 -8.40 17.30 2.55
N ARG A 189 -7.66 16.85 3.57
CA ARG A 189 -7.04 15.50 3.59
C ARG A 189 -8.04 14.38 3.34
N GLY A 190 -9.20 14.42 3.97
CA GLY A 190 -10.22 13.39 3.78
C GLY A 190 -10.67 13.26 2.33
N THR A 191 -10.99 14.39 1.68
CA THR A 191 -11.46 14.41 0.29
C THR A 191 -10.37 13.97 -0.69
N LEU A 192 -9.13 14.49 -0.52
CA LEU A 192 -8.02 14.12 -1.40
C LEU A 192 -7.54 12.69 -1.17
N SER A 193 -7.63 12.17 0.08
CA SER A 193 -7.39 10.76 0.36
C SER A 193 -8.44 9.85 -0.29
N ALA A 194 -9.71 10.25 -0.32
CA ALA A 194 -10.74 9.50 -1.03
C ALA A 194 -10.48 9.49 -2.54
N PHE A 195 -10.03 10.60 -3.12
CA PHE A 195 -9.62 10.65 -4.52
C PHE A 195 -8.38 9.77 -4.80
N TYR A 196 -7.39 9.78 -3.89
CA TYR A 196 -6.24 8.90 -3.97
C TYR A 196 -6.64 7.42 -3.96
N LEU A 197 -7.55 7.02 -3.07
CA LEU A 197 -8.07 5.65 -2.98
C LEU A 197 -8.87 5.22 -4.23
N LEU A 198 -9.41 6.16 -4.99
CA LEU A 198 -10.08 5.86 -6.27
C LEU A 198 -9.10 5.45 -7.36
N VAL A 199 -7.83 5.90 -7.26
CA VAL A 199 -6.78 5.62 -8.25
C VAL A 199 -6.07 4.31 -7.97
N ILE A 200 -6.07 3.84 -6.72
CA ILE A 200 -5.45 2.57 -6.29
C ILE A 200 -6.46 1.47 -6.06
#